data_27b1b2e7c5befb5bae93ba11171c6401
#
_entry.id   27b1b2e7c5befb5bae93ba11171c6401
#
_cell.length_a   1.000
_cell.length_b   1.000
_cell.length_c   1.000
_cell.angle_alpha   90.00
_cell.angle_beta   90.00
_cell.angle_gamma   90.00
#
_symmetry.space_group_name_H-M   'P 1'
#
loop_
_entity.id
_entity.type
_entity.pdbx_description
1 polymer ?
#
loop_
_entity_poly.entity_id
_entity_poly.type
_entity_poly.pdbx_seq_one_letter_code
_entity_poly.pdbx_strand_id
1 'polypeptide(L)'
;MTLIITALIVLALTFSCNAEQNAAAPEESIAFEPAALTFPADGGTQTVHIMASDQFAIYSDAEWVANIEPPYVFGTDGTVSVRVARNSEFSSRTANVTVKCANTYAYIPVTQEGREKAADDPDIVAPDGYTLVWHDEFDYEGLPNASDWKYQTGDSGWGNNELQDYVAGSYNGVNIADVRDGVLKIYAKKIDGKVRSCRLNTRKGWTYGWIEARLRLPKGRGTWPAFWMMPSNFTAWPKDGELDIMEEVGYNANYCSATIHCNKYNNGGTSIEHAERYISTAQTEFYTYAMEWSADAITFYQDNKAILTYKNSKKGNYDYWPFDNPFYVILNLAWGGNWGGAQGVDESCLPCALEVDYVRVFQK
;
A
#
# COMPACT_ATOMS: atom_id res chain seq x y z
N MET A 1 2.58 -0.10 41.09
CA MET A 1 3.97 -0.46 41.42
C MET A 1 4.12 -1.95 41.08
N THR A 2 4.35 -2.25 39.80
CA THR A 2 4.38 -3.62 39.24
C THR A 2 5.85 -3.98 39.05
N LEU A 3 6.29 -5.01 39.79
CA LEU A 3 7.63 -5.54 39.71
C LEU A 3 7.84 -6.29 38.41
N ILE A 4 8.78 -5.82 37.59
CA ILE A 4 9.28 -6.57 36.42
C ILE A 4 10.33 -7.54 36.95
N ILE A 5 10.03 -8.83 36.87
CA ILE A 5 11.00 -9.90 37.21
C ILE A 5 11.77 -10.21 35.92
N THR A 6 13.03 -9.81 35.88
CA THR A 6 13.98 -10.16 34.81
C THR A 6 14.45 -11.60 35.07
N ALA A 7 14.06 -12.54 34.22
CA ALA A 7 14.53 -13.92 34.29
C ALA A 7 15.79 -14.09 33.44
N LEU A 8 16.94 -14.22 34.07
CA LEU A 8 18.21 -14.60 33.45
C LEU A 8 18.23 -16.13 33.30
N ILE A 9 18.12 -16.65 32.10
CA ILE A 9 18.26 -18.10 31.85
C ILE A 9 19.73 -18.37 31.51
N VAL A 10 20.47 -18.89 32.50
CA VAL A 10 21.81 -19.45 32.30
C VAL A 10 21.65 -20.97 32.20
N LEU A 11 21.89 -21.52 31.01
CA LEU A 11 21.92 -22.95 30.79
C LEU A 11 23.36 -23.47 31.00
N ALA A 12 23.68 -23.97 32.17
CA ALA A 12 24.94 -24.66 32.47
C ALA A 12 24.76 -26.15 32.30
N LEU A 13 25.45 -26.76 31.36
CA LEU A 13 25.62 -28.21 31.26
C LEU A 13 27.00 -28.60 31.84
N THR A 14 27.00 -29.23 33.02
CA THR A 14 28.22 -29.76 33.62
C THR A 14 28.46 -31.19 33.14
N PHE A 15 29.61 -31.47 32.52
CA PHE A 15 30.20 -32.80 32.44
C PHE A 15 31.53 -32.82 33.18
N SER A 16 31.63 -33.72 34.15
CA SER A 16 32.85 -34.03 34.89
C SER A 16 33.55 -35.24 34.25
N CYS A 17 34.82 -35.19 33.92
CA CYS A 17 35.86 -36.01 34.48
C CYS A 17 37.22 -35.94 33.78
N ASN A 18 38.23 -35.75 34.61
CA ASN A 18 39.64 -36.12 34.56
C ASN A 18 40.67 -35.35 33.72
N ALA A 19 41.64 -34.94 34.48
CA ALA A 19 42.83 -34.17 34.28
C ALA A 19 43.71 -34.59 33.08
N GLU A 20 43.95 -33.60 32.23
CA GLU A 20 45.24 -33.28 31.65
C GLU A 20 45.19 -31.77 31.31
N GLN A 21 46.25 -31.02 31.68
CA GLN A 21 46.34 -29.57 31.50
C GLN A 21 46.35 -29.20 29.98
N ASN A 22 45.17 -29.07 29.41
CA ASN A 22 44.96 -28.23 28.22
C ASN A 22 44.07 -27.08 28.63
N ALA A 23 44.48 -25.84 28.33
CA ALA A 23 43.63 -24.70 28.51
C ALA A 23 42.29 -24.99 27.83
N ALA A 24 41.25 -25.09 28.61
CA ALA A 24 39.89 -25.31 28.07
C ALA A 24 39.61 -24.21 27.07
N ALA A 25 39.22 -24.57 25.83
CA ALA A 25 38.68 -23.63 24.90
C ALA A 25 37.54 -22.83 25.58
N PRO A 26 37.46 -21.52 25.40
CA PRO A 26 36.40 -20.76 26.03
C PRO A 26 35.04 -21.38 25.67
N GLU A 27 34.21 -21.57 26.69
CA GLU A 27 32.89 -22.17 26.51
C GLU A 27 32.08 -21.26 25.54
N GLU A 28 31.70 -21.80 24.39
CA GLU A 28 30.94 -21.04 23.40
C GLU A 28 29.58 -20.69 23.99
N SER A 29 29.27 -19.38 24.12
CA SER A 29 28.05 -18.88 24.72
C SER A 29 27.41 -17.78 23.89
N ILE A 30 26.09 -17.77 23.87
CA ILE A 30 25.30 -16.71 23.26
C ILE A 30 24.20 -16.32 24.25
N ALA A 31 24.11 -15.02 24.55
CA ALA A 31 23.04 -14.44 25.36
C ALA A 31 22.42 -13.26 24.61
N PHE A 32 21.16 -13.01 24.82
CA PHE A 32 20.45 -11.91 24.16
C PHE A 32 19.30 -11.37 25.03
N GLU A 33 18.99 -10.08 24.83
CA GLU A 33 17.89 -9.37 25.49
C GLU A 33 17.23 -8.38 24.51
N PRO A 34 15.88 -8.37 24.37
CA PRO A 34 14.91 -9.20 25.06
C PRO A 34 14.97 -10.68 24.62
N ALA A 35 14.43 -11.58 25.47
CA ALA A 35 14.44 -13.03 25.23
C ALA A 35 13.54 -13.46 24.06
N ALA A 36 12.62 -12.62 23.61
CA ALA A 36 11.74 -12.82 22.47
C ALA A 36 11.31 -11.45 21.93
N LEU A 37 10.93 -11.40 20.64
CA LEU A 37 10.39 -10.23 19.97
C LEU A 37 8.91 -10.46 19.67
N THR A 38 8.06 -9.50 20.01
CA THR A 38 6.62 -9.55 19.69
C THR A 38 6.23 -8.29 18.92
N PHE A 39 5.63 -8.50 17.76
CA PHE A 39 5.22 -7.43 16.86
C PHE A 39 3.71 -7.38 16.69
N PRO A 40 3.10 -6.20 16.54
CA PRO A 40 1.72 -6.08 16.11
C PRO A 40 1.56 -6.56 14.66
N ALA A 41 0.32 -6.73 14.20
CA ALA A 41 0.02 -7.13 12.82
C ALA A 41 0.67 -6.21 11.77
N ASP A 42 0.71 -4.91 12.01
CA ASP A 42 1.32 -3.92 11.10
C ASP A 42 2.85 -4.01 10.96
N GLY A 43 3.47 -4.91 11.72
CA GLY A 43 4.92 -5.10 11.68
C GLY A 43 5.68 -4.01 12.44
N GLY A 44 6.88 -3.69 11.96
CA GLY A 44 7.71 -2.67 12.56
C GLY A 44 9.16 -3.10 12.77
N THR A 45 9.90 -2.34 13.57
CA THR A 45 11.31 -2.60 13.88
C THR A 45 11.51 -2.63 15.38
N GLN A 46 12.18 -3.67 15.88
CA GLN A 46 12.63 -3.77 17.26
C GLN A 46 14.13 -4.08 17.31
N THR A 47 14.76 -3.80 18.42
CA THR A 47 16.18 -4.09 18.62
C THR A 47 16.38 -5.20 19.64
N VAL A 48 17.41 -6.01 19.42
CA VAL A 48 17.90 -7.02 20.34
C VAL A 48 19.39 -6.79 20.60
N HIS A 49 19.78 -6.83 21.85
CA HIS A 49 21.16 -6.79 22.27
C HIS A 49 21.68 -8.23 22.41
N ILE A 50 22.81 -8.54 21.76
CA ILE A 50 23.38 -9.88 21.68
C ILE A 50 24.81 -9.84 22.20
N MET A 51 25.13 -10.75 23.12
CA MET A 51 26.48 -11.02 23.60
C MET A 51 26.87 -12.46 23.26
N ALA A 52 28.04 -12.67 22.67
CA ALA A 52 28.54 -13.97 22.30
C ALA A 52 30.02 -14.13 22.64
N SER A 53 30.53 -15.34 22.66
CA SER A 53 31.96 -15.63 22.95
C SER A 53 32.93 -15.20 21.82
N ASP A 54 32.41 -15.01 20.61
CA ASP A 54 33.14 -14.59 19.40
C ASP A 54 32.22 -13.78 18.49
N GLN A 55 32.73 -13.33 17.35
CA GLN A 55 31.94 -12.72 16.27
C GLN A 55 30.78 -13.61 15.85
N PHE A 56 29.67 -13.00 15.46
CA PHE A 56 28.45 -13.75 15.19
C PHE A 56 27.67 -13.23 13.98
N ALA A 57 26.98 -14.15 13.29
CA ALA A 57 26.05 -13.86 12.22
C ALA A 57 24.61 -13.95 12.71
N ILE A 58 23.72 -13.15 12.13
CA ILE A 58 22.31 -13.12 12.48
C ILE A 58 21.47 -13.19 11.20
N TYR A 59 20.50 -14.10 11.15
CA TYR A 59 19.61 -14.29 10.00
C TYR A 59 18.29 -14.92 10.38
N SER A 60 17.33 -14.91 9.49
CA SER A 60 16.08 -15.66 9.57
C SER A 60 15.79 -16.28 8.21
N ASP A 61 15.13 -17.45 8.21
CA ASP A 61 14.62 -18.12 7.03
C ASP A 61 13.16 -17.74 6.70
N ALA A 62 12.52 -16.95 7.58
CA ALA A 62 11.19 -16.45 7.37
C ALA A 62 11.21 -15.16 6.53
N GLU A 63 10.64 -15.19 5.32
CA GLU A 63 10.62 -14.05 4.39
C GLU A 63 9.96 -12.79 4.97
N TRP A 64 9.02 -12.96 5.90
CA TRP A 64 8.35 -11.84 6.56
C TRP A 64 9.22 -11.15 7.65
N VAL A 65 10.34 -11.75 8.05
CA VAL A 65 11.42 -11.05 8.76
C VAL A 65 12.24 -10.31 7.71
N ALA A 66 11.76 -9.14 7.35
CA ALA A 66 12.11 -8.45 6.10
C ALA A 66 13.53 -7.86 6.09
N ASN A 67 14.11 -7.57 7.27
CA ASN A 67 15.49 -7.07 7.37
C ASN A 67 16.05 -7.31 8.77
N ILE A 68 17.35 -7.63 8.81
CA ILE A 68 18.16 -7.74 10.03
C ILE A 68 19.43 -6.90 9.81
N GLU A 69 19.66 -5.88 10.67
CA GLU A 69 20.76 -4.94 10.49
C GLU A 69 21.48 -4.67 11.83
N PRO A 70 22.79 -4.89 11.92
CA PRO A 70 23.64 -5.55 10.94
C PRO A 70 23.44 -7.08 10.91
N PRO A 71 23.61 -7.74 9.75
CA PRO A 71 23.49 -9.21 9.66
C PRO A 71 24.73 -9.95 10.18
N TYR A 72 25.77 -9.22 10.56
CA TYR A 72 27.02 -9.74 11.11
C TYR A 72 27.66 -8.73 12.07
N VAL A 73 28.13 -9.23 13.22
CA VAL A 73 28.84 -8.44 14.23
C VAL A 73 30.28 -8.98 14.38
N PHE A 74 31.27 -8.15 14.10
CA PHE A 74 32.70 -8.47 14.17
C PHE A 74 33.29 -8.45 15.60
N GLY A 75 32.46 -8.31 16.62
CA GLY A 75 32.78 -8.31 18.03
C GLY A 75 31.97 -9.33 18.79
N THR A 76 32.15 -9.35 20.10
CA THR A 76 31.44 -10.23 21.02
C THR A 76 30.15 -9.60 21.59
N ASP A 77 29.85 -8.35 21.23
CA ASP A 77 28.75 -7.55 21.77
C ASP A 77 28.18 -6.66 20.65
N GLY A 78 26.86 -6.64 20.48
CA GLY A 78 26.22 -5.82 19.47
C GLY A 78 24.71 -5.71 19.64
N THR A 79 24.16 -4.58 19.16
CA THR A 79 22.71 -4.37 19.05
C THR A 79 22.31 -4.51 17.58
N VAL A 80 21.29 -5.33 17.36
CA VAL A 80 20.77 -5.67 16.04
C VAL A 80 19.33 -5.22 15.92
N SER A 81 18.98 -4.58 14.83
CA SER A 81 17.60 -4.22 14.47
C SER A 81 16.97 -5.33 13.68
N VAL A 82 15.81 -5.79 14.10
CA VAL A 82 14.98 -6.78 13.41
C VAL A 82 13.72 -6.09 12.93
N ARG A 83 13.51 -6.07 11.62
CA ARG A 83 12.31 -5.52 10.98
C ARG A 83 11.44 -6.64 10.47
N VAL A 84 10.15 -6.60 10.81
CA VAL A 84 9.14 -7.51 10.25
C VAL A 84 8.16 -6.76 9.36
N ALA A 85 7.77 -7.41 8.28
CA ALA A 85 6.71 -6.94 7.38
C ALA A 85 5.33 -7.10 8.03
N ARG A 86 4.32 -6.40 7.51
CA ARG A 86 2.93 -6.54 7.96
C ARG A 86 2.46 -8.00 7.85
N ASN A 87 1.70 -8.46 8.84
CA ASN A 87 0.98 -9.72 8.79
C ASN A 87 -0.44 -9.45 8.26
N SER A 88 -0.68 -9.83 7.01
CA SER A 88 -2.00 -9.71 6.36
C SER A 88 -2.98 -10.82 6.75
N GLU A 89 -2.48 -11.89 7.40
CA GLU A 89 -3.31 -13.00 7.82
C GLU A 89 -4.01 -12.71 9.15
N PHE A 90 -5.19 -13.30 9.36
CA PHE A 90 -5.92 -13.19 10.63
C PHE A 90 -5.32 -14.02 11.76
N SER A 91 -4.41 -14.93 11.45
CA SER A 91 -3.68 -15.75 12.43
C SER A 91 -2.33 -15.13 12.77
N SER A 92 -1.94 -15.22 14.03
CA SER A 92 -0.57 -14.92 14.44
C SER A 92 0.42 -15.85 13.75
N ARG A 93 1.63 -15.35 13.50
CA ARG A 93 2.73 -16.13 12.92
C ARG A 93 3.97 -16.06 13.79
N THR A 94 4.78 -17.10 13.72
CA THR A 94 6.01 -17.22 14.51
C THR A 94 7.20 -17.63 13.63
N ALA A 95 8.37 -17.13 13.97
CA ALA A 95 9.65 -17.49 13.35
C ALA A 95 10.76 -17.41 14.37
N ASN A 96 11.97 -17.76 13.97
CA ASN A 96 13.17 -17.54 14.75
C ASN A 96 14.13 -16.60 13.99
N VAL A 97 14.74 -15.70 14.74
CA VAL A 97 15.99 -15.05 14.34
C VAL A 97 17.12 -15.92 14.91
N THR A 98 17.94 -16.45 14.02
CA THR A 98 19.06 -17.34 14.38
C THR A 98 20.30 -16.49 14.59
N VAL A 99 20.95 -16.68 15.74
CA VAL A 99 22.28 -16.15 16.03
C VAL A 99 23.27 -17.32 15.95
N LYS A 100 24.29 -17.18 15.10
CA LYS A 100 25.35 -18.19 14.91
C LYS A 100 26.69 -17.59 15.35
N CYS A 101 27.28 -18.20 16.39
CA CYS A 101 28.63 -17.91 16.86
C CYS A 101 29.48 -19.19 16.79
N ALA A 102 30.49 -19.20 15.96
CA ALA A 102 31.30 -20.39 15.66
C ALA A 102 30.46 -21.63 15.34
N ASN A 103 30.40 -22.62 16.21
CA ASN A 103 29.60 -23.84 16.06
C ASN A 103 28.32 -23.83 16.90
N THR A 104 28.08 -22.76 17.66
CA THR A 104 26.93 -22.61 18.55
C THR A 104 25.82 -21.78 17.90
N TYR A 105 24.59 -22.19 18.12
CA TYR A 105 23.40 -21.51 17.61
C TYR A 105 22.48 -21.16 18.77
N ALA A 106 21.89 -19.96 18.69
CA ALA A 106 20.80 -19.55 19.56
C ALA A 106 19.64 -19.02 18.70
N TYR A 107 18.44 -19.12 19.23
CA TYR A 107 17.22 -18.77 18.51
C TYR A 107 16.45 -17.74 19.32
N ILE A 108 16.20 -16.58 18.75
CA ILE A 108 15.38 -15.53 19.32
C ILE A 108 13.97 -15.74 18.75
N PRO A 109 12.99 -16.14 19.55
CA PRO A 109 11.62 -16.30 19.08
C PRO A 109 11.05 -14.96 18.65
N VAL A 110 10.42 -14.95 17.49
CA VAL A 110 9.69 -13.80 16.94
C VAL A 110 8.24 -14.23 16.79
N THR A 111 7.33 -13.49 17.42
CA THR A 111 5.89 -13.64 17.26
C THR A 111 5.33 -12.38 16.66
N GLN A 112 4.47 -12.50 15.66
CA GLN A 112 3.71 -11.39 15.13
C GLN A 112 2.22 -11.71 15.24
N GLU A 113 1.46 -10.76 15.78
CA GLU A 113 0.01 -10.88 15.89
C GLU A 113 -0.63 -10.98 14.49
N GLY A 114 -1.76 -11.71 14.43
CA GLY A 114 -2.63 -11.70 13.27
C GLY A 114 -3.46 -10.44 13.25
N ARG A 115 -3.92 -10.05 12.07
CA ARG A 115 -4.86 -8.94 11.91
C ARG A 115 -6.25 -9.36 12.39
N GLU A 116 -6.99 -8.42 12.98
CA GLU A 116 -8.39 -8.62 13.30
C GLU A 116 -9.24 -8.61 12.02
N LYS A 117 -10.37 -9.34 12.02
CA LYS A 117 -11.26 -9.40 10.85
C LYS A 117 -11.90 -8.04 10.59
N ALA A 118 -11.90 -7.63 9.32
CA ALA A 118 -12.40 -6.33 8.90
C ALA A 118 -13.85 -6.01 9.30
N ALA A 119 -14.71 -7.01 9.47
CA ALA A 119 -16.09 -6.81 9.96
C ALA A 119 -16.16 -6.31 11.41
N ASP A 120 -15.10 -6.56 12.18
CA ASP A 120 -14.96 -6.19 13.59
C ASP A 120 -13.76 -5.22 13.78
N ASP A 121 -13.19 -4.69 12.66
CA ASP A 121 -12.01 -3.82 12.68
C ASP A 121 -12.39 -2.44 13.25
N PRO A 122 -11.96 -2.09 14.48
CA PRO A 122 -12.29 -0.82 15.10
C PRO A 122 -11.68 0.39 14.37
N ASP A 123 -10.73 0.16 13.44
CA ASP A 123 -10.08 1.21 12.66
C ASP A 123 -10.91 1.62 11.44
N ILE A 124 -11.92 0.84 11.05
CA ILE A 124 -12.88 1.25 10.01
C ILE A 124 -13.98 2.11 10.64
N VAL A 125 -13.70 3.37 10.79
CA VAL A 125 -14.68 4.35 11.28
C VAL A 125 -15.50 4.86 10.10
N ALA A 126 -16.78 4.47 10.06
CA ALA A 126 -17.71 5.03 9.09
C ALA A 126 -17.96 6.51 9.36
N PRO A 127 -18.09 7.37 8.34
CA PRO A 127 -18.54 8.74 8.53
C PRO A 127 -19.95 8.76 9.16
N ASP A 128 -20.27 9.82 9.89
CA ASP A 128 -21.55 9.95 10.61
C ASP A 128 -22.77 9.70 9.71
N GLY A 129 -23.58 8.72 10.11
CA GLY A 129 -24.81 8.33 9.40
C GLY A 129 -24.56 7.42 8.18
N TYR A 130 -23.36 6.93 8.00
CA TYR A 130 -23.00 5.97 6.93
C TYR A 130 -22.74 4.58 7.50
N THR A 131 -22.89 3.57 6.66
CA THR A 131 -22.58 2.15 6.96
C THR A 131 -21.64 1.63 5.87
N LEU A 132 -20.61 0.86 6.25
CA LEU A 132 -19.71 0.19 5.32
C LEU A 132 -20.50 -0.84 4.49
N VAL A 133 -20.43 -0.73 3.14
CA VAL A 133 -21.14 -1.62 2.22
C VAL A 133 -20.23 -2.41 1.32
N TRP A 134 -18.98 -2.01 1.20
CA TRP A 134 -17.92 -2.71 0.49
C TRP A 134 -16.56 -2.11 0.85
N HIS A 135 -15.54 -2.97 0.90
CA HIS A 135 -14.15 -2.55 1.07
C HIS A 135 -13.18 -3.59 0.51
N ASP A 136 -11.96 -3.17 0.27
CA ASP A 136 -10.79 -4.02 0.11
C ASP A 136 -9.63 -3.38 0.89
N GLU A 137 -9.17 -4.08 1.91
CA GLU A 137 -8.05 -3.67 2.77
C GLU A 137 -6.73 -4.26 2.29
N PHE A 138 -6.76 -5.01 1.18
CA PHE A 138 -5.60 -5.69 0.59
C PHE A 138 -4.82 -6.58 1.57
N ASP A 139 -5.55 -7.31 2.42
CA ASP A 139 -5.03 -8.15 3.52
C ASP A 139 -4.63 -9.55 3.07
N TYR A 140 -4.34 -9.72 1.80
CA TYR A 140 -3.97 -10.97 1.18
C TYR A 140 -2.71 -10.78 0.35
N GLU A 141 -2.16 -11.86 -0.18
CA GLU A 141 -0.96 -11.86 -1.02
C GLU A 141 -1.30 -12.23 -2.47
N GLY A 142 -0.62 -11.61 -3.42
CA GLY A 142 -0.69 -11.94 -4.84
C GLY A 142 -1.45 -10.92 -5.69
N LEU A 143 -2.23 -11.37 -6.66
CA LEU A 143 -3.00 -10.47 -7.52
C LEU A 143 -4.27 -9.98 -6.81
N PRO A 144 -4.76 -8.77 -7.13
CA PRO A 144 -6.06 -8.28 -6.68
C PRO A 144 -7.18 -9.30 -6.85
N ASN A 145 -8.03 -9.42 -5.82
CA ASN A 145 -9.07 -10.42 -5.75
C ASN A 145 -10.02 -10.34 -6.96
N ALA A 146 -10.06 -11.38 -7.77
CA ALA A 146 -10.85 -11.43 -9.00
C ALA A 146 -12.37 -11.44 -8.77
N SER A 147 -12.87 -11.64 -7.53
CA SER A 147 -14.30 -11.48 -7.20
C SER A 147 -14.71 -10.01 -7.14
N ASP A 148 -13.79 -9.12 -6.78
CA ASP A 148 -14.02 -7.70 -6.56
C ASP A 148 -13.49 -6.84 -7.70
N TRP A 149 -12.36 -7.21 -8.26
CA TRP A 149 -11.66 -6.45 -9.28
C TRP A 149 -11.67 -7.13 -10.66
N LYS A 150 -11.63 -6.33 -11.70
CA LYS A 150 -11.37 -6.73 -13.07
C LYS A 150 -10.38 -5.75 -13.72
N TYR A 151 -9.69 -6.22 -14.76
CA TYR A 151 -8.73 -5.42 -15.50
C TYR A 151 -9.34 -4.86 -16.79
N GLN A 152 -8.96 -3.64 -17.13
CA GLN A 152 -9.08 -3.09 -18.47
C GLN A 152 -7.68 -3.10 -19.09
N THR A 153 -7.53 -3.69 -20.27
CA THR A 153 -6.24 -3.96 -20.91
C THR A 153 -6.12 -3.34 -22.29
N GLY A 154 -4.88 -3.10 -22.71
CA GLY A 154 -4.55 -2.59 -24.04
C GLY A 154 -3.65 -1.36 -24.04
N ASP A 155 -3.24 -0.95 -25.23
CA ASP A 155 -2.24 0.08 -25.49
C ASP A 155 -2.68 1.11 -26.54
N SER A 156 -3.99 1.30 -26.68
CA SER A 156 -4.58 2.20 -27.70
C SER A 156 -4.49 3.70 -27.35
N GLY A 157 -3.72 4.08 -26.32
CA GLY A 157 -3.55 5.45 -25.86
C GLY A 157 -4.68 5.99 -24.98
N TRP A 158 -5.71 5.20 -24.72
CA TRP A 158 -6.80 5.44 -23.75
C TRP A 158 -7.47 6.83 -23.86
N GLY A 159 -7.55 7.39 -25.09
CA GLY A 159 -8.10 8.72 -25.35
C GLY A 159 -7.14 9.90 -25.07
N ASN A 160 -6.01 9.63 -24.42
CA ASN A 160 -5.05 10.66 -23.95
C ASN A 160 -3.64 10.49 -24.54
N ASN A 161 -3.46 9.66 -25.58
CA ASN A 161 -2.15 9.30 -26.13
C ASN A 161 -1.20 8.73 -25.04
N GLU A 162 -1.74 8.01 -24.08
CA GLU A 162 -0.97 7.34 -23.04
C GLU A 162 -0.03 6.28 -23.62
N LEU A 163 1.15 6.12 -23.02
CA LEU A 163 2.26 5.34 -23.59
C LEU A 163 2.36 3.90 -23.05
N GLN A 164 1.72 3.61 -21.91
CA GLN A 164 1.75 2.28 -21.34
C GLN A 164 0.85 1.30 -22.09
N ASP A 165 1.13 0.03 -21.89
CA ASP A 165 0.22 -1.06 -22.14
C ASP A 165 -0.34 -1.57 -20.80
N TYR A 166 -1.65 -1.47 -20.61
CA TYR A 166 -2.32 -2.03 -19.45
C TYR A 166 -2.50 -3.53 -19.62
N VAL A 167 -2.03 -4.29 -18.63
CA VAL A 167 -2.07 -5.76 -18.60
C VAL A 167 -2.95 -6.28 -17.47
N ALA A 168 -3.34 -7.57 -17.55
CA ALA A 168 -4.21 -8.20 -16.57
C ALA A 168 -3.40 -8.71 -15.35
N GLY A 169 -2.92 -7.79 -14.52
CA GLY A 169 -2.25 -8.08 -13.25
C GLY A 169 -0.79 -8.50 -13.37
N SER A 170 -0.41 -9.27 -14.39
CA SER A 170 0.95 -9.72 -14.62
C SER A 170 1.32 -9.75 -16.10
N TYR A 171 2.62 -9.72 -16.39
CA TYR A 171 3.17 -9.84 -17.74
C TYR A 171 4.47 -10.64 -17.71
N ASN A 172 4.55 -11.72 -18.52
CA ASN A 172 5.72 -12.62 -18.58
C ASN A 172 6.19 -13.11 -17.20
N GLY A 173 5.24 -13.44 -16.28
CA GLY A 173 5.55 -13.91 -14.94
C GLY A 173 5.95 -12.82 -13.94
N VAL A 174 5.92 -11.55 -14.34
CA VAL A 174 6.17 -10.39 -13.46
C VAL A 174 4.86 -9.74 -13.04
N ASN A 175 4.60 -9.62 -11.75
CA ASN A 175 3.45 -8.90 -11.25
C ASN A 175 3.55 -7.40 -11.56
N ILE A 176 2.48 -6.87 -12.13
CA ILE A 176 2.27 -5.44 -12.43
C ILE A 176 1.23 -4.83 -11.49
N ALA A 177 0.30 -5.64 -11.00
CA ALA A 177 -0.47 -5.37 -9.80
C ALA A 177 -0.11 -6.45 -8.77
N ASP A 178 0.27 -6.05 -7.56
CA ASP A 178 0.75 -6.97 -6.52
C ASP A 178 0.23 -6.52 -5.16
N VAL A 179 -0.51 -7.39 -4.50
CA VAL A 179 -0.95 -7.19 -3.12
C VAL A 179 0.06 -7.87 -2.22
N ARG A 180 0.72 -7.08 -1.38
CA ARG A 180 1.74 -7.56 -0.45
C ARG A 180 1.87 -6.64 0.75
N ASP A 181 2.07 -7.23 1.92
CA ASP A 181 2.23 -6.49 3.17
C ASP A 181 1.06 -5.53 3.45
N GLY A 182 -0.18 -5.94 3.09
CA GLY A 182 -1.39 -5.15 3.26
C GLY A 182 -1.51 -3.93 2.34
N VAL A 183 -0.82 -3.93 1.21
CA VAL A 183 -0.84 -2.82 0.25
C VAL A 183 -0.94 -3.37 -1.17
N LEU A 184 -1.88 -2.86 -1.94
CA LEU A 184 -1.87 -3.05 -3.39
C LEU A 184 -0.85 -2.10 -4.02
N LYS A 185 0.06 -2.61 -4.84
CA LYS A 185 0.98 -1.84 -5.67
C LYS A 185 0.62 -2.00 -7.14
N ILE A 186 0.25 -0.90 -7.79
CA ILE A 186 0.08 -0.82 -9.24
C ILE A 186 1.36 -0.22 -9.82
N TYR A 187 2.15 -1.05 -10.48
CA TYR A 187 3.44 -0.65 -11.02
C TYR A 187 3.34 -0.06 -12.42
N ALA A 188 4.26 0.87 -12.71
CA ALA A 188 4.75 1.11 -14.06
C ALA A 188 6.14 0.47 -14.17
N LYS A 189 6.29 -0.58 -15.00
CA LYS A 189 7.54 -1.32 -15.22
C LYS A 189 7.86 -1.39 -16.70
N LYS A 190 9.12 -1.14 -17.08
CA LYS A 190 9.55 -1.34 -18.47
C LYS A 190 9.92 -2.80 -18.69
N ILE A 191 9.16 -3.52 -19.53
CA ILE A 191 9.36 -4.91 -19.87
C ILE A 191 9.23 -5.04 -21.38
N ASP A 192 10.22 -5.71 -22.02
CA ASP A 192 10.28 -5.88 -23.48
C ASP A 192 10.17 -4.53 -24.24
N GLY A 193 10.88 -3.52 -23.75
CA GLY A 193 10.95 -2.19 -24.37
C GLY A 193 9.72 -1.30 -24.18
N LYS A 194 8.65 -1.77 -23.54
CA LYS A 194 7.41 -1.04 -23.32
C LYS A 194 7.07 -0.94 -21.83
N VAL A 195 6.51 0.18 -21.41
CA VAL A 195 6.00 0.33 -20.04
C VAL A 195 4.70 -0.46 -19.90
N ARG A 196 4.68 -1.40 -18.95
CA ARG A 196 3.51 -2.17 -18.55
C ARG A 196 2.94 -1.58 -17.27
N SER A 197 1.62 -1.47 -17.21
CA SER A 197 0.90 -1.02 -16.01
C SER A 197 -0.43 -1.74 -15.88
N CYS A 198 -1.22 -1.40 -14.84
CA CYS A 198 -2.56 -1.94 -14.66
C CYS A 198 -3.60 -0.82 -14.51
N ARG A 199 -4.79 -1.10 -15.03
CA ARG A 199 -6.03 -0.37 -14.79
C ARG A 199 -7.05 -1.36 -14.23
N LEU A 200 -7.32 -1.22 -12.94
CA LEU A 200 -8.24 -2.04 -12.15
C LEU A 200 -9.55 -1.31 -11.98
N ASN A 201 -10.66 -2.00 -12.11
CA ASN A 201 -11.94 -1.45 -11.75
C ASN A 201 -12.79 -2.45 -10.96
N THR A 202 -13.58 -1.94 -10.01
CA THR A 202 -14.50 -2.76 -9.24
C THR A 202 -15.55 -3.39 -10.14
N ARG A 203 -15.97 -4.62 -9.82
CA ARG A 203 -17.06 -5.31 -10.53
C ARG A 203 -18.41 -4.72 -10.19
N LYS A 204 -18.58 -4.21 -8.98
CA LYS A 204 -19.76 -3.52 -8.48
C LYS A 204 -19.62 -2.02 -8.71
N GLY A 205 -20.73 -1.35 -8.97
CA GLY A 205 -20.88 0.10 -8.94
C GLY A 205 -21.88 0.50 -7.85
N TRP A 206 -21.77 1.74 -7.40
CA TRP A 206 -22.63 2.34 -6.37
C TRP A 206 -23.21 3.65 -6.87
N THR A 207 -24.41 3.97 -6.43
CA THR A 207 -25.01 5.29 -6.61
C THR A 207 -25.05 5.95 -5.24
N TYR A 208 -24.43 7.11 -5.11
CA TYR A 208 -24.26 7.85 -3.87
C TYR A 208 -23.45 7.10 -2.80
N GLY A 209 -23.00 7.83 -1.83
CA GLY A 209 -22.24 7.30 -0.71
C GLY A 209 -21.02 8.14 -0.37
N TRP A 210 -20.23 7.65 0.56
CA TRP A 210 -18.87 8.07 0.84
C TRP A 210 -17.92 7.02 0.26
N ILE A 211 -17.07 7.43 -0.66
CA ILE A 211 -16.11 6.57 -1.36
C ILE A 211 -14.73 7.10 -1.03
N GLU A 212 -13.85 6.26 -0.49
CA GLU A 212 -12.51 6.67 -0.11
C GLU A 212 -11.46 5.62 -0.45
N ALA A 213 -10.23 6.08 -0.68
CA ALA A 213 -9.04 5.27 -0.74
C ALA A 213 -7.88 5.97 -0.02
N ARG A 214 -7.00 5.19 0.59
CA ARG A 214 -5.77 5.69 1.19
C ARG A 214 -4.60 5.32 0.30
N LEU A 215 -3.93 6.34 -0.24
CA LEU A 215 -2.98 6.22 -1.33
C LEU A 215 -1.64 6.84 -0.99
N ARG A 216 -0.56 6.27 -1.53
CA ARG A 216 0.76 6.88 -1.66
C ARG A 216 1.12 6.93 -3.15
N LEU A 217 1.44 8.14 -3.64
CA LEU A 217 1.57 8.38 -5.07
C LEU A 217 2.97 8.02 -5.58
N PRO A 218 3.11 7.62 -6.86
CA PRO A 218 4.40 7.29 -7.46
C PRO A 218 5.24 8.55 -7.69
N LYS A 219 6.56 8.38 -7.64
CA LYS A 219 7.50 9.44 -8.01
C LYS A 219 7.93 9.31 -9.47
N GLY A 220 8.13 10.45 -10.13
CA GLY A 220 8.82 10.51 -11.41
C GLY A 220 8.01 11.17 -12.52
N ARG A 221 8.72 11.91 -13.37
CA ARG A 221 8.11 12.59 -14.51
C ARG A 221 7.65 11.59 -15.56
N GLY A 222 6.38 11.65 -15.88
CA GLY A 222 5.69 10.71 -16.77
C GLY A 222 4.64 9.87 -16.06
N THR A 223 4.64 9.79 -14.71
CA THR A 223 3.57 9.13 -13.96
C THR A 223 2.28 9.94 -13.99
N TRP A 224 1.16 9.22 -14.03
CA TRP A 224 -0.19 9.78 -13.92
C TRP A 224 -1.08 8.76 -13.21
N PRO A 225 -0.99 8.68 -11.87
CA PRO A 225 -1.87 7.87 -11.05
C PRO A 225 -3.25 8.49 -10.95
N ALA A 226 -4.29 7.63 -10.86
CA ALA A 226 -5.65 8.07 -10.64
C ALA A 226 -6.45 7.10 -9.77
N PHE A 227 -7.31 7.70 -8.92
CA PHE A 227 -8.42 7.09 -8.21
C PHE A 227 -9.69 7.85 -8.59
N TRP A 228 -10.57 7.20 -9.33
CA TRP A 228 -11.67 7.81 -10.02
C TRP A 228 -12.82 6.86 -10.28
N MET A 229 -13.91 7.35 -10.86
CA MET A 229 -15.11 6.56 -11.12
C MET A 229 -15.72 6.83 -12.48
N MET A 230 -16.25 5.76 -13.11
CA MET A 230 -17.00 5.79 -14.36
C MET A 230 -18.38 5.15 -14.21
N PRO A 231 -19.39 5.60 -14.97
CA PRO A 231 -20.72 5.02 -14.90
C PRO A 231 -20.76 3.58 -15.39
N SER A 232 -21.52 2.72 -14.68
CA SER A 232 -21.68 1.31 -15.03
C SER A 232 -22.41 1.08 -16.36
N ASN A 233 -23.22 2.04 -16.76
CA ASN A 233 -24.01 2.05 -18.01
C ASN A 233 -23.40 2.99 -19.07
N PHE A 234 -22.06 3.12 -19.10
CA PHE A 234 -21.33 4.03 -19.98
C PHE A 234 -21.69 3.84 -21.46
N THR A 235 -22.00 4.93 -22.14
CA THR A 235 -22.28 4.98 -23.57
C THR A 235 -21.41 6.00 -24.31
N ALA A 236 -21.16 7.17 -23.71
CA ALA A 236 -20.38 8.25 -24.33
C ALA A 236 -19.73 9.18 -23.30
N TRP A 237 -18.47 9.51 -23.52
CA TRP A 237 -17.76 10.55 -22.77
C TRP A 237 -17.91 11.92 -23.48
N PRO A 238 -18.08 13.02 -22.76
CA PRO A 238 -18.22 13.19 -21.31
C PRO A 238 -19.68 13.14 -20.83
N LYS A 239 -20.60 12.77 -21.70
CA LYS A 239 -22.05 12.83 -21.48
C LYS A 239 -22.52 12.07 -20.26
N ASP A 240 -21.98 10.87 -20.04
CA ASP A 240 -22.44 9.98 -18.98
C ASP A 240 -21.74 10.22 -17.64
N GLY A 241 -20.80 11.18 -17.60
CA GLY A 241 -20.11 11.63 -16.42
C GLY A 241 -18.82 10.88 -16.13
N GLU A 242 -17.93 11.54 -15.37
CA GLU A 242 -16.69 11.00 -14.79
C GLU A 242 -16.42 11.74 -13.48
N LEU A 243 -15.94 11.06 -12.48
CA LEU A 243 -15.67 11.58 -11.13
C LEU A 243 -14.23 11.24 -10.75
N ASP A 244 -13.33 12.22 -10.82
CA ASP A 244 -11.91 12.03 -10.48
C ASP A 244 -11.69 12.46 -9.04
N ILE A 245 -11.54 11.47 -8.15
CA ILE A 245 -11.39 11.69 -6.71
C ILE A 245 -9.96 12.14 -6.39
N MET A 246 -8.99 11.55 -7.08
CA MET A 246 -7.58 11.93 -7.00
C MET A 246 -6.87 11.66 -8.32
N GLU A 247 -6.19 12.69 -8.82
CA GLU A 247 -5.20 12.57 -9.88
C GLU A 247 -3.95 13.38 -9.55
N GLU A 248 -2.80 12.93 -10.03
CA GLU A 248 -1.53 13.65 -10.01
C GLU A 248 -0.78 13.43 -11.32
N VAL A 249 0.04 14.38 -11.72
CA VAL A 249 1.04 14.17 -12.78
C VAL A 249 2.44 14.39 -12.24
N GLY A 250 3.34 13.43 -12.49
CA GLY A 250 4.65 13.40 -11.83
C GLY A 250 5.57 14.57 -12.15
N TYR A 251 5.29 15.38 -13.18
CA TYR A 251 6.02 16.63 -13.41
C TYR A 251 5.54 17.79 -12.53
N ASN A 252 4.33 17.70 -11.96
CA ASN A 252 3.76 18.64 -10.97
C ASN A 252 3.59 17.94 -9.63
N ALA A 253 4.66 17.36 -9.13
CA ALA A 253 4.69 16.47 -7.97
C ALA A 253 4.02 17.07 -6.72
N ASN A 254 3.24 16.23 -6.02
CA ASN A 254 2.53 16.59 -4.79
C ASN A 254 1.34 17.57 -4.97
N TYR A 255 0.97 17.90 -6.19
CA TYR A 255 -0.28 18.62 -6.49
C TYR A 255 -1.37 17.60 -6.86
N CYS A 256 -2.25 17.33 -5.90
CA CYS A 256 -3.32 16.36 -6.05
C CYS A 256 -4.61 17.07 -6.43
N SER A 257 -5.24 16.64 -7.52
CA SER A 257 -6.45 17.24 -8.06
C SER A 257 -7.69 16.36 -7.85
N ALA A 258 -8.86 17.01 -7.87
CA ALA A 258 -10.15 16.35 -8.05
C ALA A 258 -10.92 17.09 -9.15
N THR A 259 -11.67 16.34 -9.98
CA THR A 259 -12.33 16.88 -11.17
C THR A 259 -13.71 16.25 -11.37
N ILE A 260 -14.62 17.02 -11.95
CA ILE A 260 -15.92 16.55 -12.46
C ILE A 260 -15.93 16.72 -13.98
N HIS A 261 -16.28 15.65 -14.71
CA HIS A 261 -16.55 15.72 -16.14
C HIS A 261 -18.01 15.39 -16.45
N CYS A 262 -18.65 16.25 -17.24
CA CYS A 262 -19.96 16.07 -17.81
C CYS A 262 -20.07 16.85 -19.11
N ASN A 263 -21.20 16.81 -19.85
CA ASN A 263 -21.34 17.55 -21.10
C ASN A 263 -21.03 19.05 -20.94
N LYS A 264 -21.43 19.64 -19.83
CA LYS A 264 -21.21 21.07 -19.57
C LYS A 264 -19.78 21.38 -19.14
N TYR A 265 -19.16 20.52 -18.34
CA TYR A 265 -17.85 20.72 -17.73
C TYR A 265 -16.92 19.58 -18.12
N ASN A 266 -15.96 19.86 -19.00
CA ASN A 266 -14.97 18.90 -19.46
C ASN A 266 -13.81 19.60 -20.15
N ASN A 267 -12.71 18.88 -20.42
CA ASN A 267 -11.49 19.40 -21.04
C ASN A 267 -11.68 19.98 -22.46
N GLY A 268 -12.78 19.65 -23.15
CA GLY A 268 -13.15 20.23 -24.45
C GLY A 268 -14.19 21.34 -24.34
N GLY A 269 -14.68 21.64 -23.14
CA GLY A 269 -15.72 22.63 -22.86
C GLY A 269 -15.19 24.04 -22.54
N THR A 270 -16.10 24.90 -22.10
CA THR A 270 -15.79 26.30 -21.77
C THR A 270 -15.30 26.48 -20.32
N SER A 271 -15.46 25.45 -19.48
CA SER A 271 -15.02 25.44 -18.09
C SER A 271 -14.84 24.00 -17.61
N ILE A 272 -14.09 23.83 -16.54
CA ILE A 272 -13.88 22.56 -15.84
C ILE A 272 -14.20 22.78 -14.36
N GLU A 273 -14.90 21.83 -13.74
CA GLU A 273 -15.10 21.82 -12.29
C GLU A 273 -13.94 21.03 -11.67
N HIS A 274 -12.95 21.75 -11.18
CA HIS A 274 -11.66 21.23 -10.78
C HIS A 274 -11.13 21.96 -9.55
N ALA A 275 -10.44 21.24 -8.67
CA ALA A 275 -9.63 21.80 -7.59
C ALA A 275 -8.33 21.03 -7.44
N GLU A 276 -7.30 21.69 -6.98
CA GLU A 276 -5.98 21.12 -6.75
C GLU A 276 -5.46 21.56 -5.38
N ARG A 277 -4.78 20.66 -4.67
CA ARG A 277 -4.14 20.93 -3.39
C ARG A 277 -2.73 20.39 -3.37
N TYR A 278 -1.79 21.19 -2.85
CA TYR A 278 -0.43 20.76 -2.56
C TYR A 278 -0.36 19.97 -1.25
N ILE A 279 0.16 18.74 -1.31
CA ILE A 279 0.42 17.85 -0.17
C ILE A 279 1.89 17.44 -0.24
N SER A 280 2.76 18.10 0.49
CA SER A 280 4.23 18.03 0.35
C SER A 280 4.83 16.61 0.41
N THR A 281 4.13 15.67 1.02
CA THR A 281 4.57 14.28 1.21
C THR A 281 3.65 13.25 0.53
N ALA A 282 2.79 13.66 -0.43
CA ALA A 282 1.86 12.76 -1.13
C ALA A 282 2.58 11.56 -1.81
N GLN A 283 3.82 11.75 -2.24
CA GLN A 283 4.65 10.72 -2.87
C GLN A 283 5.54 9.94 -1.86
N THR A 284 5.46 10.22 -0.56
CA THR A 284 6.26 9.54 0.47
C THR A 284 5.45 8.98 1.62
N GLU A 285 4.23 9.48 1.81
CA GLU A 285 3.32 9.07 2.88
C GLU A 285 1.93 8.77 2.32
N PHE A 286 1.15 7.99 3.06
CA PHE A 286 -0.22 7.67 2.69
C PHE A 286 -1.17 8.77 3.14
N TYR A 287 -2.08 9.18 2.24
CA TYR A 287 -3.14 10.13 2.49
C TYR A 287 -4.48 9.57 2.05
N THR A 288 -5.56 9.96 2.75
CA THR A 288 -6.92 9.59 2.38
C THR A 288 -7.47 10.60 1.36
N TYR A 289 -7.98 10.06 0.25
CA TYR A 289 -8.71 10.78 -0.77
C TYR A 289 -10.14 10.25 -0.79
N ALA A 290 -11.11 11.14 -0.69
CA ALA A 290 -12.50 10.73 -0.53
C ALA A 290 -13.48 11.62 -1.31
N MET A 291 -14.67 11.08 -1.53
CA MET A 291 -15.79 11.77 -2.14
C MET A 291 -17.07 11.47 -1.34
N GLU A 292 -17.76 12.51 -0.88
CA GLU A 292 -19.14 12.41 -0.43
C GLU A 292 -20.06 12.75 -1.61
N TRP A 293 -20.92 11.80 -1.98
CA TRP A 293 -21.78 11.92 -3.14
C TRP A 293 -23.24 11.65 -2.74
N SER A 294 -24.10 12.60 -3.07
CA SER A 294 -25.55 12.55 -2.85
C SER A 294 -26.29 13.02 -4.10
N ALA A 295 -27.63 12.95 -4.11
CA ALA A 295 -28.44 13.51 -5.20
C ALA A 295 -28.33 15.04 -5.35
N ASP A 296 -27.88 15.73 -4.30
CA ASP A 296 -27.84 17.20 -4.27
C ASP A 296 -26.44 17.78 -4.46
N ALA A 297 -25.39 17.03 -4.13
CA ALA A 297 -24.01 17.50 -4.21
C ALA A 297 -23.00 16.37 -4.23
N ILE A 298 -21.81 16.68 -4.81
CA ILE A 298 -20.59 15.89 -4.72
C ILE A 298 -19.54 16.76 -4.09
N THR A 299 -18.92 16.29 -2.99
CA THR A 299 -17.82 16.99 -2.33
C THR A 299 -16.60 16.08 -2.28
N PHE A 300 -15.46 16.57 -2.75
CA PHE A 300 -14.19 15.88 -2.71
C PHE A 300 -13.35 16.33 -1.53
N TYR A 301 -12.66 15.37 -0.90
CA TYR A 301 -11.83 15.57 0.27
C TYR A 301 -10.43 15.01 0.03
N GLN A 302 -9.44 15.71 0.56
CA GLN A 302 -8.06 15.23 0.65
C GLN A 302 -7.61 15.37 2.11
N ASP A 303 -7.31 14.26 2.75
CA ASP A 303 -6.95 14.20 4.17
C ASP A 303 -7.97 14.94 5.03
N ASN A 304 -9.24 14.55 4.92
CA ASN A 304 -10.41 15.12 5.61
C ASN A 304 -10.67 16.62 5.35
N LYS A 305 -10.00 17.24 4.37
CA LYS A 305 -10.26 18.64 3.97
C LYS A 305 -11.04 18.67 2.67
N ALA A 306 -12.22 19.27 2.69
CA ALA A 306 -12.98 19.52 1.47
C ALA A 306 -12.21 20.47 0.54
N ILE A 307 -12.05 20.07 -0.73
CA ILE A 307 -11.33 20.85 -1.75
C ILE A 307 -12.23 21.34 -2.89
N LEU A 308 -13.27 20.57 -3.21
CA LEU A 308 -14.22 20.91 -4.27
C LEU A 308 -15.62 20.46 -3.85
N THR A 309 -16.63 21.31 -4.05
CA THR A 309 -18.04 20.93 -3.91
C THR A 309 -18.80 21.34 -5.17
N TYR A 310 -19.30 20.33 -5.89
CA TYR A 310 -20.16 20.50 -7.04
C TYR A 310 -21.63 20.26 -6.66
N LYS A 311 -22.49 21.25 -6.84
CA LYS A 311 -23.90 21.20 -6.45
C LYS A 311 -24.81 20.92 -7.64
N ASN A 312 -25.79 20.03 -7.47
CA ASN A 312 -26.85 19.78 -8.45
C ASN A 312 -27.85 20.95 -8.52
N SER A 313 -27.37 22.10 -9.00
CA SER A 313 -28.16 23.34 -9.12
C SER A 313 -29.12 23.33 -10.32
N LYS A 314 -28.98 22.37 -11.24
CA LYS A 314 -29.75 22.22 -12.47
C LYS A 314 -30.50 20.87 -12.49
N LYS A 315 -31.23 20.57 -11.41
CA LYS A 315 -31.96 19.31 -11.23
C LYS A 315 -32.72 18.90 -12.48
N GLY A 316 -32.55 17.63 -12.90
CA GLY A 316 -33.13 17.07 -14.11
C GLY A 316 -32.43 17.43 -15.42
N ASN A 317 -31.35 18.21 -15.41
CA ASN A 317 -30.56 18.49 -16.59
C ASN A 317 -29.32 17.58 -16.65
N TYR A 318 -29.39 16.56 -17.49
CA TYR A 318 -28.34 15.52 -17.63
C TYR A 318 -27.00 16.08 -18.15
N ASP A 319 -27.00 17.18 -18.87
CA ASP A 319 -25.76 17.82 -19.34
C ASP A 319 -24.91 18.36 -18.17
N TYR A 320 -25.56 18.68 -17.06
CA TYR A 320 -24.91 19.18 -15.84
C TYR A 320 -24.77 18.09 -14.77
N TRP A 321 -25.70 17.14 -14.71
CA TRP A 321 -25.78 16.17 -13.64
C TRP A 321 -26.13 14.77 -14.16
N PRO A 322 -25.15 14.03 -14.71
CA PRO A 322 -25.33 12.60 -15.09
C PRO A 322 -25.07 11.62 -13.93
N PHE A 323 -24.96 12.11 -12.72
CA PHE A 323 -24.45 11.38 -11.54
C PHE A 323 -25.55 10.74 -10.69
N ASP A 324 -26.66 10.33 -11.29
CA ASP A 324 -27.76 9.60 -10.62
C ASP A 324 -27.78 8.11 -10.98
N ASN A 325 -26.68 7.58 -11.50
CA ASN A 325 -26.51 6.19 -11.93
C ASN A 325 -25.40 5.53 -11.10
N PRO A 326 -25.30 4.19 -11.09
CA PRO A 326 -24.17 3.52 -10.45
C PRO A 326 -22.85 3.82 -11.19
N PHE A 327 -21.82 4.15 -10.43
CA PHE A 327 -20.44 4.30 -10.89
C PHE A 327 -19.55 3.26 -10.23
N TYR A 328 -18.60 2.70 -10.98
CA TYR A 328 -17.59 1.79 -10.46
C TYR A 328 -16.27 2.54 -10.23
N VAL A 329 -15.53 2.11 -9.23
CA VAL A 329 -14.21 2.65 -8.89
C VAL A 329 -13.15 2.16 -9.87
N ILE A 330 -12.22 3.03 -10.23
CA ILE A 330 -11.03 2.74 -11.03
C ILE A 330 -9.78 3.18 -10.28
N LEU A 331 -8.77 2.31 -10.29
CA LEU A 331 -7.40 2.57 -9.86
C LEU A 331 -6.46 2.28 -11.01
N ASN A 332 -5.63 3.23 -11.39
CA ASN A 332 -4.63 3.02 -12.43
C ASN A 332 -3.37 3.86 -12.23
N LEU A 333 -2.31 3.45 -12.90
CA LEU A 333 -1.11 4.24 -13.10
C LEU A 333 -0.86 4.36 -14.60
N ALA A 334 -1.25 5.49 -15.18
CA ALA A 334 -0.91 5.83 -16.56
C ALA A 334 0.55 6.30 -16.65
N TRP A 335 1.13 6.21 -17.85
CA TRP A 335 2.48 6.65 -18.16
C TRP A 335 2.48 7.53 -19.41
N GLY A 336 3.00 8.76 -19.28
CA GLY A 336 3.03 9.71 -20.37
C GLY A 336 1.65 10.25 -20.72
N GLY A 337 1.36 10.31 -22.02
CA GLY A 337 0.11 10.87 -22.52
C GLY A 337 0.08 12.40 -22.59
N ASN A 338 -1.08 12.94 -22.95
CA ASN A 338 -1.27 14.39 -23.16
C ASN A 338 -1.00 15.20 -21.89
N TRP A 339 -1.35 14.67 -20.72
CA TRP A 339 -1.17 15.36 -19.44
C TRP A 339 0.03 14.80 -18.68
N GLY A 340 0.08 13.53 -18.33
CA GLY A 340 1.21 12.93 -17.60
C GLY A 340 2.56 13.10 -18.33
N GLY A 341 2.53 13.15 -19.66
CA GLY A 341 3.70 13.33 -20.51
C GLY A 341 3.93 14.77 -21.01
N ALA A 342 3.16 15.77 -20.55
CA ALA A 342 3.23 17.15 -21.09
C ALA A 342 4.62 17.79 -20.97
N GLN A 343 5.44 17.37 -20.01
CA GLN A 343 6.83 17.78 -19.86
C GLN A 343 7.84 16.64 -20.15
N GLY A 344 7.42 15.67 -20.98
CA GLY A 344 8.18 14.46 -21.29
C GLY A 344 8.10 13.41 -20.19
N VAL A 345 8.75 12.28 -20.44
CA VAL A 345 8.83 11.15 -19.50
C VAL A 345 10.28 10.93 -19.09
N ASP A 346 10.50 10.44 -17.87
CA ASP A 346 11.81 10.07 -17.36
C ASP A 346 11.82 8.59 -16.94
N GLU A 347 12.26 7.73 -17.84
CA GLU A 347 12.29 6.29 -17.61
C GLU A 347 13.25 5.84 -16.49
N SER A 348 14.11 6.73 -16.00
CA SER A 348 15.03 6.40 -14.90
C SER A 348 14.30 6.21 -13.56
N CYS A 349 13.04 6.70 -13.44
CA CYS A 349 12.21 6.47 -12.25
C CYS A 349 11.53 5.09 -12.24
N LEU A 350 11.59 4.33 -13.33
CA LEU A 350 11.00 3.00 -13.43
C LEU A 350 11.88 1.93 -12.76
N PRO A 351 11.32 0.94 -12.03
CA PRO A 351 9.90 0.81 -11.75
C PRO A 351 9.42 1.78 -10.67
N CYS A 352 8.21 2.30 -10.82
CA CYS A 352 7.53 3.07 -9.80
C CYS A 352 6.12 2.51 -9.58
N ALA A 353 5.43 2.89 -8.49
CA ALA A 353 4.13 2.32 -8.16
C ALA A 353 3.19 3.36 -7.52
N LEU A 354 1.91 3.27 -7.87
CA LEU A 354 0.81 3.74 -7.04
C LEU A 354 0.58 2.69 -5.95
N GLU A 355 0.61 3.10 -4.70
CA GLU A 355 0.36 2.23 -3.56
C GLU A 355 -0.99 2.55 -2.92
N VAL A 356 -1.78 1.52 -2.66
CA VAL A 356 -3.14 1.62 -2.12
C VAL A 356 -3.23 0.78 -0.87
N ASP A 357 -3.49 1.43 0.27
CA ASP A 357 -3.63 0.78 1.58
C ASP A 357 -5.04 0.16 1.71
N TYR A 358 -6.06 0.92 1.30
CA TYR A 358 -7.43 0.42 1.24
C TYR A 358 -8.29 1.20 0.23
N VAL A 359 -9.43 0.58 -0.12
CA VAL A 359 -10.58 1.24 -0.77
C VAL A 359 -11.83 0.88 0.00
N ARG A 360 -12.65 1.89 0.36
CA ARG A 360 -13.86 1.70 1.16
C ARG A 360 -15.04 2.45 0.56
N VAL A 361 -16.21 1.85 0.63
CA VAL A 361 -17.48 2.45 0.20
C VAL A 361 -18.49 2.34 1.33
N PHE A 362 -19.05 3.49 1.71
CA PHE A 362 -20.08 3.58 2.74
C PHE A 362 -21.35 4.18 2.13
N GLN A 363 -22.51 3.74 2.57
CA GLN A 363 -23.81 4.28 2.15
C GLN A 363 -24.71 4.58 3.37
N LYS A 364 -25.65 5.52 3.19
CA LYS A 364 -26.68 5.87 4.21
C LYS A 364 -27.80 4.85 4.22
#